data_18b1be36a69da6145b13252892aa3d78
#
_entry.id   18b1be36a69da6145b13252892aa3d78
#
_cell.length_a   1.000
_cell.length_b   1.000
_cell.length_c   1.000
_cell.angle_alpha   90.00
_cell.angle_beta   90.00
_cell.angle_gamma   90.00
#
_symmetry.space_group_name_H-M   'P 1'
#
loop_
_entity.id
_entity.type
_entity.pdbx_description
1 polymer ?
#
loop_
_entity_poly.entity_id
_entity_poly.type
_entity_poly.pdbx_seq_one_letter_code
_entity_poly.pdbx_strand_id
1 'polypeptide(L)'
;MYNVQFRYGPREVENINIGGSLNTELLNTAADYYVTFNPTGNNFSSVALAVGDFNTHMTKIFFKKPIAACDKNETDACINRPIITCGNTDKVVLYVKEANNSRVYFDDNCIVVEGSGFDLVKGVDRILYDFYKIIE
;
A
#
# COMPACT_ATOMS: atom_id res chain seq x y z
N MET A 1 2.40 -21.86 -10.29
CA MET A 1 3.14 -21.05 -9.29
C MET A 1 3.53 -19.71 -9.89
N TYR A 2 3.30 -18.65 -9.14
CA TYR A 2 3.64 -17.32 -9.59
C TYR A 2 5.03 -16.94 -9.11
N ASN A 3 5.82 -16.34 -9.99
CA ASN A 3 7.21 -15.99 -9.71
C ASN A 3 7.34 -14.49 -9.52
N VAL A 4 6.77 -13.98 -8.44
CA VAL A 4 6.83 -12.57 -8.08
C VAL A 4 7.88 -12.37 -7.00
N GLN A 5 8.83 -11.46 -7.25
CA GLN A 5 9.93 -11.23 -6.35
C GLN A 5 9.75 -9.95 -5.54
N PHE A 6 10.29 -9.96 -4.33
CA PHE A 6 10.40 -8.77 -3.51
C PHE A 6 11.64 -7.98 -3.92
N ARG A 7 11.60 -6.66 -3.80
CA ARG A 7 12.77 -5.82 -4.03
C ARG A 7 13.77 -5.90 -2.88
N TYR A 8 13.26 -6.12 -1.66
CA TYR A 8 14.09 -6.26 -0.47
C TYR A 8 13.83 -7.61 0.17
N GLY A 9 14.89 -8.25 0.64
CA GLY A 9 14.76 -9.52 1.35
C GLY A 9 14.16 -9.35 2.73
N PRO A 10 13.68 -10.45 3.37
CA PRO A 10 13.04 -10.37 4.69
C PRO A 10 13.94 -9.72 5.75
N ARG A 11 15.24 -10.00 5.69
CA ARG A 11 16.19 -9.46 6.67
C ARG A 11 16.43 -7.96 6.50
N GLU A 12 16.24 -7.43 5.28
CA GLU A 12 16.44 -6.03 5.00
C GLU A 12 15.31 -5.18 5.56
N VAL A 13 14.15 -5.77 5.82
CA VAL A 13 12.96 -5.05 6.28
C VAL A 13 12.46 -5.52 7.64
N GLU A 14 13.11 -6.51 8.25
CA GLU A 14 12.63 -7.08 9.53
C GLU A 14 12.60 -6.09 10.68
N ASN A 15 13.41 -5.04 10.60
CA ASN A 15 13.46 -4.00 11.63
C ASN A 15 12.35 -2.96 11.51
N ILE A 16 11.56 -3.03 10.44
CA ILE A 16 10.42 -2.12 10.27
C ILE A 16 9.26 -2.62 11.12
N ASN A 17 8.87 -1.82 12.11
CA ASN A 17 7.74 -2.15 12.97
C ASN A 17 6.45 -1.67 12.33
N ILE A 18 5.44 -2.54 12.33
CA ILE A 18 4.10 -2.19 11.86
C ILE A 18 3.25 -1.88 13.09
N GLY A 19 2.78 -0.64 13.20
CA GLY A 19 1.91 -0.24 14.29
C GLY A 19 0.44 -0.52 13.99
N GLY A 20 -0.41 -0.42 15.01
CA GLY A 20 -1.85 -0.58 14.86
C GLY A 20 -2.31 -2.00 14.57
N SER A 21 -3.57 -2.13 14.18
CA SER A 21 -4.14 -3.42 13.83
C SER A 21 -4.99 -3.33 12.57
N LEU A 22 -4.96 -4.39 11.76
CA LEU A 22 -5.68 -4.49 10.51
C LEU A 22 -6.85 -5.48 10.69
N ASN A 23 -7.97 -5.16 10.07
CA ASN A 23 -9.09 -6.09 9.97
C ASN A 23 -8.72 -7.21 8.98
N THR A 24 -8.17 -8.30 9.50
CA THR A 24 -7.65 -9.39 8.68
C THR A 24 -8.76 -10.15 7.96
N GLU A 25 -9.95 -10.22 8.55
CA GLU A 25 -11.09 -10.85 7.90
C GLU A 25 -11.48 -10.05 6.65
N LEU A 26 -11.53 -8.74 6.75
CA LEU A 26 -11.82 -7.86 5.62
C LEU A 26 -10.77 -8.04 4.52
N LEU A 27 -9.49 -8.09 4.90
CA LEU A 27 -8.41 -8.31 3.94
C LEU A 27 -8.55 -9.64 3.22
N ASN A 28 -8.86 -10.72 3.95
CA ASN A 28 -8.99 -12.05 3.36
C ASN A 28 -10.16 -12.14 2.39
N THR A 29 -11.28 -11.49 2.69
CA THR A 29 -12.50 -11.60 1.90
C THR A 29 -12.61 -10.55 0.79
N ALA A 30 -11.79 -9.50 0.82
CA ALA A 30 -11.85 -8.42 -0.16
C ALA A 30 -11.44 -8.91 -1.55
N ALA A 31 -12.27 -8.64 -2.56
CA ALA A 31 -11.94 -8.91 -3.96
C ALA A 31 -11.15 -7.74 -4.59
N ASP A 32 -11.31 -6.55 -4.04
CA ASP A 32 -10.65 -5.33 -4.51
C ASP A 32 -10.22 -4.45 -3.34
N TYR A 33 -9.42 -3.45 -3.64
CA TYR A 33 -8.93 -2.50 -2.64
C TYR A 33 -8.59 -1.18 -3.31
N TYR A 34 -8.66 -0.09 -2.55
CA TYR A 34 -8.24 1.22 -3.05
C TYR A 34 -6.75 1.43 -2.84
N VAL A 35 -6.12 2.09 -3.82
CA VAL A 35 -4.74 2.57 -3.71
C VAL A 35 -4.79 4.08 -3.85
N THR A 36 -4.41 4.80 -2.82
CA THR A 36 -4.47 6.25 -2.79
C THR A 36 -3.10 6.85 -2.46
N PHE A 37 -2.79 7.97 -3.09
CA PHE A 37 -1.55 8.70 -2.88
C PHE A 37 -1.68 10.10 -3.47
N ASN A 38 -0.74 10.99 -3.11
CA ASN A 38 -0.67 12.34 -3.68
C ASN A 38 0.17 12.29 -4.96
N PRO A 39 -0.42 12.50 -6.15
CA PRO A 39 0.32 12.44 -7.41
C PRO A 39 1.25 13.64 -7.64
N THR A 40 1.17 14.68 -6.82
CA THR A 40 2.00 15.89 -6.95
C THR A 40 3.23 15.89 -6.05
N GLY A 41 3.51 14.79 -5.35
CA GLY A 41 4.64 14.70 -4.44
C GLY A 41 5.98 14.79 -5.15
N ASN A 42 7.02 15.21 -4.41
CA ASN A 42 8.37 15.42 -4.96
C ASN A 42 9.04 14.12 -5.39
N ASN A 43 8.67 13.00 -4.80
CA ASN A 43 9.28 11.69 -5.04
C ASN A 43 8.28 10.70 -5.65
N PHE A 44 7.53 11.16 -6.62
CA PHE A 44 6.48 10.36 -7.24
C PHE A 44 7.00 9.04 -7.81
N SER A 45 8.22 9.01 -8.32
CA SER A 45 8.80 7.77 -8.86
C SER A 45 8.90 6.67 -7.80
N SER A 46 9.27 7.02 -6.56
CA SER A 46 9.34 6.06 -5.46
C SER A 46 7.94 5.61 -5.02
N VAL A 47 6.99 6.52 -5.01
CA VAL A 47 5.57 6.20 -4.73
C VAL A 47 5.05 5.21 -5.79
N ALA A 48 5.28 5.50 -7.06
CA ALA A 48 4.84 4.64 -8.16
C ALA A 48 5.47 3.25 -8.07
N LEU A 49 6.75 3.18 -7.70
CA LEU A 49 7.45 1.91 -7.55
C LEU A 49 6.87 1.09 -6.40
N ALA A 50 6.63 1.72 -5.25
CA ALA A 50 6.05 1.05 -4.09
C ALA A 50 4.64 0.53 -4.39
N VAL A 51 3.81 1.36 -5.01
CA VAL A 51 2.45 0.98 -5.41
C VAL A 51 2.49 -0.15 -6.44
N GLY A 52 3.38 -0.07 -7.41
CA GLY A 52 3.54 -1.11 -8.43
C GLY A 52 3.91 -2.46 -7.83
N ASP A 53 4.85 -2.49 -6.89
CA ASP A 53 5.23 -3.72 -6.19
C ASP A 53 4.05 -4.31 -5.42
N PHE A 54 3.34 -3.48 -4.67
CA PHE A 54 2.17 -3.92 -3.91
C PHE A 54 1.11 -4.51 -4.83
N ASN A 55 0.76 -3.80 -5.90
CA ASN A 55 -0.28 -4.23 -6.84
C ASN A 55 0.11 -5.52 -7.55
N THR A 56 1.38 -5.70 -7.90
CA THR A 56 1.86 -6.91 -8.55
C THR A 56 1.61 -8.13 -7.67
N HIS A 57 1.98 -8.06 -6.40
CA HIS A 57 1.76 -9.16 -5.45
C HIS A 57 0.27 -9.40 -5.22
N MET A 58 -0.51 -8.33 -5.01
CA MET A 58 -1.94 -8.47 -4.74
C MET A 58 -2.69 -9.07 -5.92
N THR A 59 -2.34 -8.65 -7.14
CA THR A 59 -3.03 -9.13 -8.34
C THR A 59 -2.63 -10.55 -8.70
N LYS A 60 -1.33 -10.85 -8.73
CA LYS A 60 -0.83 -12.13 -9.25
C LYS A 60 -0.86 -13.27 -8.24
N ILE A 61 -0.70 -12.95 -6.96
CA ILE A 61 -0.60 -13.97 -5.91
C ILE A 61 -1.92 -14.09 -5.14
N PHE A 62 -2.52 -12.98 -4.76
CA PHE A 62 -3.72 -12.97 -3.93
C PHE A 62 -5.01 -12.75 -4.73
N PHE A 63 -4.91 -12.50 -6.04
CA PHE A 63 -6.04 -12.33 -6.96
C PHE A 63 -6.99 -11.21 -6.54
N LYS A 64 -6.45 -10.11 -6.03
CA LYS A 64 -7.21 -8.94 -5.63
C LYS A 64 -6.95 -7.79 -6.60
N LYS A 65 -7.99 -7.00 -6.88
CA LYS A 65 -7.95 -5.97 -7.91
C LYS A 65 -7.73 -4.58 -7.31
N PRO A 66 -6.69 -3.85 -7.73
CA PRO A 66 -6.49 -2.47 -7.28
C PRO A 66 -7.46 -1.51 -7.96
N ILE A 67 -7.93 -0.52 -7.20
CA ILE A 67 -8.74 0.59 -7.71
C ILE A 67 -7.98 1.88 -7.43
N ALA A 68 -7.57 2.57 -8.50
CA ALA A 68 -6.80 3.79 -8.38
C ALA A 68 -7.64 4.91 -7.77
N ALA A 69 -7.05 5.62 -6.81
CA ALA A 69 -7.67 6.75 -6.13
C ALA A 69 -6.63 7.85 -5.92
N CYS A 70 -7.06 9.01 -5.47
CA CYS A 70 -6.18 10.10 -5.06
C CYS A 70 -6.56 10.55 -3.66
N ASP A 71 -5.60 11.08 -2.90
CA ASP A 71 -5.89 11.61 -1.58
C ASP A 71 -6.47 13.02 -1.66
N LYS A 72 -6.20 13.74 -2.77
CA LYS A 72 -6.72 15.09 -3.01
C LYS A 72 -6.97 15.27 -4.51
N ASN A 73 -7.95 16.11 -4.85
CA ASN A 73 -8.23 16.45 -6.24
C ASN A 73 -7.46 17.71 -6.65
N GLU A 74 -6.14 17.55 -6.83
CA GLU A 74 -5.26 18.67 -7.15
C GLU A 74 -4.68 18.63 -8.57
N THR A 75 -4.90 17.54 -9.31
CA THR A 75 -4.36 17.39 -10.67
C THR A 75 -5.40 16.79 -11.60
N ASP A 76 -5.16 16.95 -12.91
CA ASP A 76 -6.01 16.35 -13.94
C ASP A 76 -6.05 14.82 -13.83
N ALA A 77 -4.99 14.21 -13.33
CA ALA A 77 -4.95 12.76 -13.13
C ALA A 77 -6.00 12.26 -12.14
N CYS A 78 -6.48 13.14 -11.25
CA CYS A 78 -7.45 12.78 -10.21
C CYS A 78 -8.90 13.11 -10.57
N ILE A 79 -9.16 13.73 -11.71
CA ILE A 79 -10.53 14.17 -12.09
C ILE A 79 -11.48 12.97 -12.14
N ASN A 80 -11.03 11.84 -12.67
CA ASN A 80 -11.86 10.65 -12.85
C ASN A 80 -11.59 9.57 -11.80
N ARG A 81 -10.91 9.93 -10.70
CA ARG A 81 -10.60 9.00 -9.62
C ARG A 81 -11.36 9.39 -8.36
N PRO A 82 -11.79 8.40 -7.56
CA PRO A 82 -12.37 8.74 -6.27
C PRO A 82 -11.33 9.37 -5.35
N ILE A 83 -11.75 10.26 -4.49
CA ILE A 83 -10.91 10.82 -3.45
C ILE A 83 -11.09 9.94 -2.22
N ILE A 84 -10.06 9.17 -1.89
CA ILE A 84 -10.09 8.18 -0.83
C ILE A 84 -9.01 8.49 0.19
N THR A 85 -9.40 8.47 1.44
CA THR A 85 -8.51 8.49 2.60
C THR A 85 -8.92 7.35 3.52
N CYS A 86 -8.20 7.15 4.61
CA CYS A 86 -8.50 6.04 5.51
C CYS A 86 -9.89 6.13 6.14
N GLY A 87 -10.45 7.32 6.29
CA GLY A 87 -11.68 7.54 7.03
C GLY A 87 -12.98 7.59 6.22
N ASN A 88 -12.91 7.47 4.89
CA ASN A 88 -14.09 7.70 4.07
C ASN A 88 -14.54 6.51 3.23
N THR A 89 -14.10 5.31 3.56
CA THR A 89 -14.52 4.08 2.90
C THR A 89 -14.41 2.90 3.86
N ASP A 90 -15.21 1.87 3.61
CA ASP A 90 -15.15 0.61 4.36
C ASP A 90 -14.28 -0.44 3.67
N LYS A 91 -13.80 -0.17 2.46
CA LYS A 91 -12.93 -1.09 1.73
C LYS A 91 -11.50 -1.02 2.28
N VAL A 92 -10.73 -2.06 1.99
CA VAL A 92 -9.28 -2.03 2.26
C VAL A 92 -8.64 -0.92 1.44
N VAL A 93 -7.79 -0.14 2.07
CA VAL A 93 -7.09 0.99 1.45
C VAL A 93 -5.59 0.85 1.68
N LEU A 94 -4.81 0.94 0.62
CA LEU A 94 -3.37 1.21 0.73
C LEU A 94 -3.17 2.71 0.53
N TYR A 95 -2.64 3.37 1.54
CA TYR A 95 -2.35 4.80 1.50
C TYR A 95 -0.84 4.99 1.59
N VAL A 96 -0.23 5.44 0.48
CA VAL A 96 1.21 5.71 0.40
C VAL A 96 1.42 7.21 0.47
N LYS A 97 2.16 7.66 1.50
CA LYS A 97 2.37 9.08 1.78
C LYS A 97 3.85 9.41 1.82
N GLU A 98 4.27 10.44 1.10
CA GLU A 98 5.61 10.98 1.26
C GLU A 98 5.71 11.76 2.58
N ALA A 99 6.71 11.44 3.38
CA ALA A 99 6.94 12.06 4.67
C ALA A 99 8.43 12.03 5.01
N ASN A 100 8.85 12.90 5.92
CA ASN A 100 10.26 12.95 6.36
C ASN A 100 10.64 11.74 7.20
N ASN A 101 9.69 11.23 7.99
CA ASN A 101 9.92 10.07 8.85
C ASN A 101 9.25 8.84 8.27
N SER A 102 9.95 7.72 8.30
CA SER A 102 9.40 6.45 7.82
C SER A 102 8.50 5.83 8.88
N ARG A 103 7.33 5.37 8.45
CA ARG A 103 6.36 4.77 9.35
C ARG A 103 5.44 3.84 8.56
N VAL A 104 5.12 2.68 9.16
CA VAL A 104 4.15 1.74 8.61
C VAL A 104 3.16 1.41 9.71
N TYR A 105 1.87 1.54 9.42
CA TYR A 105 0.84 1.19 10.41
C TYR A 105 -0.46 0.77 9.74
N PHE A 106 -1.24 0.02 10.50
CA PHE A 106 -2.59 -0.39 10.13
C PHE A 106 -3.61 0.37 10.97
N ASP A 107 -4.71 0.73 10.34
CA ASP A 107 -5.83 1.38 11.01
C ASP A 107 -7.11 0.75 10.47
N ASP A 108 -7.54 -0.36 11.09
CA ASP A 108 -8.73 -1.13 10.75
C ASP A 108 -8.72 -1.60 9.28
N ASN A 109 -9.27 -0.80 8.37
CA ASN A 109 -9.30 -1.12 6.92
C ASN A 109 -8.15 -0.48 6.15
N CYS A 110 -7.31 0.31 6.79
CA CYS A 110 -6.31 1.12 6.12
C CYS A 110 -4.90 0.64 6.40
N ILE A 111 -4.10 0.58 5.33
CA ILE A 111 -2.69 0.24 5.38
C ILE A 111 -1.93 1.50 4.99
N VAL A 112 -1.20 2.11 5.93
CA VAL A 112 -0.50 3.36 5.69
C VAL A 112 1.00 3.13 5.64
N VAL A 113 1.63 3.61 4.56
CA VAL A 113 3.09 3.58 4.38
C VAL A 113 3.54 5.02 4.19
N GLU A 114 4.33 5.51 5.14
CA GLU A 114 4.89 6.86 5.10
C GLU A 114 6.41 6.79 5.00
N GLY A 115 7.01 7.75 4.31
CA GLY A 115 8.46 7.82 4.18
C GLY A 115 8.88 8.59 2.96
N SER A 116 10.16 8.53 2.65
CA SER A 116 10.73 9.17 1.47
C SER A 116 11.60 8.18 0.70
N GLY A 117 11.60 8.31 -0.63
CA GLY A 117 12.43 7.48 -1.49
C GLY A 117 12.15 5.99 -1.32
N PHE A 118 13.22 5.22 -1.26
CA PHE A 118 13.11 3.75 -1.16
C PHE A 118 12.55 3.25 0.17
N ASP A 119 12.43 4.10 1.19
CA ASP A 119 11.77 3.70 2.44
C ASP A 119 10.32 3.31 2.21
N LEU A 120 9.66 3.92 1.22
CA LEU A 120 8.30 3.54 0.83
C LEU A 120 8.26 2.12 0.27
N VAL A 121 9.23 1.76 -0.56
CA VAL A 121 9.32 0.41 -1.13
C VAL A 121 9.61 -0.62 -0.05
N LYS A 122 10.52 -0.30 0.88
CA LYS A 122 10.81 -1.18 2.02
C LYS A 122 9.59 -1.40 2.90
N GLY A 123 8.82 -0.34 3.15
CA GLY A 123 7.58 -0.44 3.93
C GLY A 123 6.56 -1.36 3.28
N VAL A 124 6.38 -1.23 1.98
CA VAL A 124 5.47 -2.09 1.22
C VAL A 124 5.93 -3.54 1.27
N ASP A 125 7.22 -3.81 1.06
CA ASP A 125 7.74 -5.18 1.12
C ASP A 125 7.55 -5.79 2.50
N ARG A 126 7.75 -5.00 3.56
CA ARG A 126 7.51 -5.46 4.93
C ARG A 126 6.07 -5.88 5.15
N ILE A 127 5.13 -5.09 4.64
CA ILE A 127 3.70 -5.41 4.73
C ILE A 127 3.38 -6.69 3.96
N LEU A 128 3.93 -6.83 2.76
CA LEU A 128 3.67 -8.00 1.92
C LEU A 128 4.14 -9.29 2.60
N TYR A 129 5.28 -9.27 3.29
CA TYR A 129 5.73 -10.44 4.05
C TYR A 129 4.70 -10.84 5.11
N ASP A 130 4.07 -9.87 5.77
CA ASP A 130 2.99 -10.16 6.71
C ASP A 130 1.76 -10.72 6.00
N PHE A 131 1.43 -10.19 4.82
CA PHE A 131 0.25 -10.65 4.06
C PHE A 131 0.38 -12.11 3.63
N TYR A 132 1.58 -12.56 3.30
CA TYR A 132 1.79 -13.96 2.95
C TYR A 132 1.48 -14.90 4.12
N LYS A 133 1.56 -14.41 5.36
CA LYS A 133 1.17 -15.18 6.53
C LYS A 133 -0.33 -15.13 6.81
N ILE A 134 -1.00 -14.04 6.42
CA ILE A 134 -2.41 -13.79 6.73
C ILE A 134 -3.34 -14.42 5.67
N ILE A 135 -2.98 -14.30 4.41
CA ILE A 135 -3.87 -14.63 3.27
C ILE A 135 -3.57 -16.02 2.70
N GLU A 136 -2.97 -16.86 3.40
CA GLU A 136 -2.76 -18.21 2.87
C GLU A 136 -4.10 -18.95 2.59
#